data_9fae0b072382c6af7f4dee482e66b92c
#
_entry.id   9fae0b072382c6af7f4dee482e66b92c
#
_cell.length_a   1.000
_cell.length_b   1.000
_cell.length_c   1.000
_cell.angle_alpha   90.00
_cell.angle_beta   90.00
_cell.angle_gamma   90.00
#
_symmetry.space_group_name_H-M   'P 1'
#
loop_
_entity.id
_entity.type
_entity.pdbx_description
1 polymer ?
#
loop_
_entity_poly.entity_id
_entity_poly.type
_entity_poly.pdbx_seq_one_letter_code
_entity_poly.pdbx_strand_id
1 'polypeptide(L)'
;MSNQDITNLNAVAAGILPSPTFNVGLNGLNVSGLGEIGFTGTVTITNQKGEIVGSGLYNSLGRYSFNLTKPQLNGEKLFATLTDGNGNSSLPVGATAPDITPPEPPSVVFNAAGSNISGVSEPDARIKIVDSASGRIIATAIADKDGTYSVTIKPA
;
A
#
# COMPACT_ATOMS: atom_id res chain seq x y z
N MET A 1 -28.43 21.73 28.22
CA MET A 1 -28.26 21.37 27.79
C MET A 1 -28.04 21.11 26.94
N SER A 2 -27.63 21.08 26.65
CA SER A 2 -27.11 20.61 26.08
C SER A 2 -27.37 20.29 24.80
N ASN A 3 -27.94 20.82 24.16
CA ASN A 3 -28.21 20.55 22.91
C ASN A 3 -27.20 20.73 21.95
N GLN A 4 -26.21 21.44 22.26
CA GLN A 4 -25.08 21.62 21.40
C GLN A 4 -24.40 20.35 21.07
N ASP A 5 -24.61 19.36 21.87
CA ASP A 5 -23.98 18.09 21.61
C ASP A 5 -24.44 17.46 20.32
N ILE A 6 -25.59 17.81 19.88
CA ILE A 6 -26.14 17.27 18.66
C ILE A 6 -25.35 17.69 17.45
N THR A 7 -24.80 18.90 17.47
CA THR A 7 -24.08 19.41 16.32
C THR A 7 -22.70 18.79 16.17
N ASN A 8 -22.21 18.09 17.19
CA ASN A 8 -20.89 17.52 17.17
C ASN A 8 -20.89 16.00 17.15
N LEU A 9 -21.93 15.43 16.61
CA LEU A 9 -22.08 13.97 16.63
C LEU A 9 -20.88 13.23 16.06
N ASN A 10 -20.24 13.78 15.05
CA ASN A 10 -19.10 13.12 14.44
C ASN A 10 -17.87 13.10 15.32
N ALA A 11 -17.78 14.01 16.25
CA ALA A 11 -16.59 14.15 17.09
C ALA A 11 -16.82 13.71 18.52
N VAL A 12 -18.00 13.19 18.80
CA VAL A 12 -18.44 13.07 20.16
C VAL A 12 -18.05 11.78 20.84
N ALA A 13 -17.79 10.72 20.09
CA ALA A 13 -17.39 9.47 20.71
C ALA A 13 -16.13 9.74 21.50
N ALA A 14 -16.17 9.47 22.80
CA ALA A 14 -15.06 9.78 23.69
C ALA A 14 -13.80 9.08 23.23
N GLY A 15 -12.71 9.85 23.06
CA GLY A 15 -11.42 9.32 22.69
C GLY A 15 -11.24 9.05 21.21
N ILE A 16 -12.26 9.31 20.38
CA ILE A 16 -12.18 9.07 18.94
C ILE A 16 -12.33 10.38 18.18
N LEU A 17 -11.34 10.72 17.38
CA LEU A 17 -11.37 11.86 16.49
C LEU A 17 -11.94 11.45 15.13
N PRO A 18 -12.45 12.40 14.33
CA PRO A 18 -12.81 12.10 12.94
C PRO A 18 -11.58 11.62 12.18
N SER A 19 -11.79 10.68 11.26
CA SER A 19 -10.69 10.17 10.45
C SER A 19 -10.20 11.25 9.48
N PRO A 20 -8.88 11.33 9.26
CA PRO A 20 -8.33 12.31 8.32
C PRO A 20 -8.56 11.88 6.88
N THR A 21 -8.38 12.81 5.94
CA THR A 21 -8.11 12.41 4.56
C THR A 21 -6.64 12.06 4.46
N PHE A 22 -6.29 11.21 3.50
CA PHE A 22 -4.93 10.72 3.38
C PHE A 22 -4.57 10.48 1.92
N ASN A 23 -3.55 11.18 1.46
CA ASN A 23 -3.05 11.07 0.09
C ASN A 23 -1.55 10.79 0.12
N VAL A 24 -1.12 9.91 -0.75
CA VAL A 24 0.31 9.63 -0.95
C VAL A 24 0.71 10.18 -2.30
N GLY A 25 1.76 10.99 -2.33
CA GLY A 25 2.24 11.58 -3.58
C GLY A 25 2.83 10.56 -4.52
N LEU A 26 2.96 10.95 -5.79
CA LEU A 26 3.49 10.06 -6.83
C LEU A 26 4.94 9.66 -6.59
N ASN A 27 5.67 10.41 -5.78
CA ASN A 27 7.03 10.05 -5.41
C ASN A 27 7.08 9.01 -4.26
N GLY A 28 5.92 8.60 -3.75
CA GLY A 28 5.84 7.65 -2.64
C GLY A 28 6.41 8.17 -1.34
N LEU A 29 6.75 9.43 -1.26
CA LEU A 29 7.44 10.02 -0.13
C LEU A 29 6.59 11.06 0.60
N ASN A 30 5.97 11.96 -0.14
CA ASN A 30 5.16 13.01 0.48
C ASN A 30 3.76 12.50 0.77
N VAL A 31 3.29 12.76 1.99
CA VAL A 31 1.91 12.46 2.37
C VAL A 31 1.24 13.76 2.80
N SER A 32 -0.06 13.84 2.56
CA SER A 32 -0.82 15.05 2.86
C SER A 32 -2.29 14.73 3.09
N GLY A 33 -2.99 15.67 3.67
CA GLY A 33 -4.41 15.54 3.88
C GLY A 33 -4.94 16.56 4.86
N LEU A 34 -6.15 16.30 5.32
CA LEU A 34 -6.87 17.15 6.27
C LEU A 34 -7.27 16.34 7.49
N GLY A 35 -7.06 16.92 8.65
CA GLY A 35 -7.54 16.36 9.89
C GLY A 35 -8.62 17.23 10.50
N GLU A 36 -8.70 17.26 11.81
CA GLU A 36 -9.72 18.01 12.55
C GLU A 36 -9.40 19.50 12.54
N ILE A 37 -10.34 20.31 12.08
CA ILE A 37 -10.19 21.78 12.08
C ILE A 37 -10.35 22.30 13.51
N GLY A 38 -9.51 23.26 13.89
CA GLY A 38 -9.57 23.88 15.20
C GLY A 38 -8.68 23.23 16.26
N PHE A 39 -8.02 22.17 15.88
CA PHE A 39 -7.12 21.43 16.77
C PHE A 39 -5.76 21.26 16.13
N THR A 40 -4.80 20.92 16.92
CA THR A 40 -3.46 20.58 16.44
C THR A 40 -3.06 19.23 17.06
N GLY A 41 -2.19 18.54 16.40
CA GLY A 41 -1.73 17.25 16.89
C GLY A 41 -0.83 16.57 15.88
N THR A 42 -0.77 15.25 15.96
CA THR A 42 0.15 14.45 15.17
C THR A 42 -0.62 13.54 14.23
N VAL A 43 -0.10 13.41 13.01
CA VAL A 43 -0.53 12.36 12.07
C VAL A 43 0.57 11.32 12.06
N THR A 44 0.19 10.07 12.26
CA THR A 44 1.11 8.94 12.23
C THR A 44 0.76 8.06 11.06
N ILE A 45 1.75 7.70 10.26
CA ILE A 45 1.56 6.81 9.12
C ILE A 45 2.20 5.47 9.46
N THR A 46 1.42 4.41 9.30
CA THR A 46 1.88 3.04 9.55
C THR A 46 1.71 2.19 8.28
N ASN A 47 2.49 1.12 8.20
CA ASN A 47 2.32 0.12 7.15
C ASN A 47 1.40 -1.00 7.63
N GLN A 48 1.21 -2.04 6.81
CA GLN A 48 0.35 -3.17 7.15
C GLN A 48 0.84 -3.97 8.35
N LYS A 49 2.12 -3.88 8.68
CA LYS A 49 2.70 -4.55 9.83
C LYS A 49 2.55 -3.74 11.12
N GLY A 50 1.98 -2.53 11.03
CA GLY A 50 1.86 -1.64 12.17
C GLY A 50 3.11 -0.83 12.48
N GLU A 51 4.13 -0.89 11.60
CA GLU A 51 5.34 -0.12 11.79
C GLU A 51 5.12 1.32 11.37
N ILE A 52 5.66 2.26 12.15
CA ILE A 52 5.56 3.69 11.83
C ILE A 52 6.55 4.01 10.72
N VAL A 53 6.03 4.50 9.60
CA VAL A 53 6.86 4.89 8.46
C VAL A 53 6.94 6.41 8.30
N GLY A 54 6.26 7.16 9.14
CA GLY A 54 6.35 8.60 9.16
C GLY A 54 5.41 9.22 10.16
N SER A 55 5.69 10.44 10.56
CA SER A 55 4.78 11.22 11.39
C SER A 55 5.04 12.69 11.17
N GLY A 56 4.02 13.50 11.40
CA GLY A 56 4.11 14.94 11.27
C GLY A 56 2.98 15.60 12.00
N LEU A 57 3.02 16.92 12.02
CA LEU A 57 2.01 17.70 12.72
C LEU A 57 0.94 18.18 11.75
N TYR A 58 -0.29 18.27 12.22
CA TYR A 58 -1.33 18.99 11.50
C TYR A 58 -1.61 20.33 12.21
N ASN A 59 -1.95 21.35 11.42
CA ASN A 59 -2.15 22.70 11.97
C ASN A 59 -3.62 22.93 12.34
N SER A 60 -3.93 24.12 12.83
CA SER A 60 -5.27 24.46 13.28
C SER A 60 -6.32 24.48 12.16
N LEU A 61 -5.89 24.53 10.90
CA LEU A 61 -6.77 24.36 9.76
C LEU A 61 -6.97 22.90 9.38
N GLY A 62 -6.38 22.00 10.15
CA GLY A 62 -6.46 20.56 9.91
C GLY A 62 -5.52 20.07 8.84
N ARG A 63 -4.66 20.92 8.31
CA ARG A 63 -3.79 20.53 7.19
C ARG A 63 -2.51 19.88 7.66
N TYR A 64 -2.10 18.85 6.95
CA TYR A 64 -0.79 18.25 7.15
C TYR A 64 -0.15 17.92 5.81
N SER A 65 1.17 17.98 5.78
CA SER A 65 1.99 17.56 4.66
C SER A 65 3.39 17.31 5.20
N PHE A 66 3.92 16.12 4.96
CA PHE A 66 5.27 15.79 5.40
C PHE A 66 5.79 14.60 4.60
N ASN A 67 7.07 14.32 4.75
CA ASN A 67 7.70 13.21 4.06
C ASN A 67 7.80 12.00 4.98
N LEU A 68 7.60 10.83 4.39
CA LEU A 68 7.86 9.57 5.07
C LEU A 68 9.37 9.38 5.26
N THR A 69 9.75 8.43 6.10
CA THR A 69 11.16 8.16 6.35
C THR A 69 11.85 7.55 5.14
N LYS A 70 11.09 6.84 4.31
CA LYS A 70 11.58 6.23 3.07
C LYS A 70 10.47 6.29 2.04
N PRO A 71 10.80 6.42 0.76
CA PRO A 71 9.77 6.34 -0.28
C PRO A 71 9.07 4.98 -0.27
N GLN A 72 7.78 5.01 -0.48
CA GLN A 72 6.95 3.81 -0.58
C GLN A 72 6.52 3.74 -2.05
N LEU A 73 7.13 2.86 -2.82
CA LEU A 73 6.98 2.84 -4.28
C LEU A 73 6.60 1.45 -4.81
N ASN A 74 6.13 0.57 -3.93
CA ASN A 74 5.84 -0.80 -4.29
C ASN A 74 4.40 -1.19 -3.94
N GLY A 75 3.49 -0.24 -4.08
CA GLY A 75 2.08 -0.50 -3.83
C GLY A 75 1.72 -0.78 -2.39
N GLU A 76 2.56 -0.34 -1.46
CA GLU A 76 2.33 -0.60 -0.03
C GLU A 76 1.02 0.00 0.43
N LYS A 77 0.32 -0.72 1.30
CA LYS A 77 -0.87 -0.19 1.94
C LYS A 77 -0.43 0.56 3.20
N LEU A 78 -0.82 1.82 3.27
CA LEU A 78 -0.45 2.71 4.38
C LEU A 78 -1.71 3.19 5.08
N PHE A 79 -1.56 3.55 6.35
CA PHE A 79 -2.67 4.00 7.18
C PHE A 79 -2.28 5.26 7.94
N ALA A 80 -3.19 6.23 7.95
CA ALA A 80 -3.00 7.49 8.66
C ALA A 80 -3.93 7.54 9.87
N THR A 81 -3.39 7.96 10.99
CA THR A 81 -4.13 8.12 12.25
C THR A 81 -3.82 9.48 12.83
N LEU A 82 -4.86 10.22 13.25
CA LEU A 82 -4.69 11.47 13.98
C LEU A 82 -4.62 11.21 15.47
N THR A 83 -3.79 11.98 16.16
CA THR A 83 -3.76 12.02 17.62
C THR A 83 -3.69 13.48 18.05
N ASP A 84 -4.56 13.90 18.95
CA ASP A 84 -4.56 15.28 19.44
C ASP A 84 -3.70 15.39 20.70
N GLY A 85 -3.62 16.59 21.26
CA GLY A 85 -2.83 16.85 22.47
C GLY A 85 -3.38 16.22 23.74
N ASN A 86 -4.60 15.70 23.71
CA ASN A 86 -5.25 15.09 24.84
C ASN A 86 -5.21 13.55 24.78
N GLY A 87 -4.54 13.00 23.79
CA GLY A 87 -4.43 11.56 23.65
C GLY A 87 -5.57 10.90 22.92
N ASN A 88 -6.50 11.67 22.36
CA ASN A 88 -7.58 11.13 21.53
C ASN A 88 -7.02 10.78 20.16
N SER A 89 -7.51 9.71 19.58
CA SER A 89 -7.06 9.24 18.27
C SER A 89 -8.23 8.97 17.34
N SER A 90 -7.97 9.06 16.04
CA SER A 90 -8.93 8.66 15.01
C SER A 90 -8.77 7.17 14.70
N LEU A 91 -9.77 6.61 14.02
CA LEU A 91 -9.59 5.34 13.36
C LEU A 91 -8.64 5.53 12.18
N PRO A 92 -7.89 4.51 11.80
CA PRO A 92 -6.95 4.63 10.68
C PRO A 92 -7.69 4.74 9.35
N VAL A 93 -7.09 5.50 8.44
CA VAL A 93 -7.57 5.65 7.06
C VAL A 93 -6.50 5.10 6.14
N GLY A 94 -6.88 4.24 5.21
CA GLY A 94 -5.94 3.60 4.30
C GLY A 94 -5.76 4.35 3.00
N ALA A 95 -4.56 4.24 2.44
CA ALA A 95 -4.24 4.65 1.07
C ALA A 95 -3.19 3.70 0.53
N THR A 96 -3.14 3.58 -0.79
CA THR A 96 -2.15 2.72 -1.44
C THR A 96 -1.07 3.58 -2.04
N ALA A 97 0.17 3.26 -1.73
CA ALA A 97 1.33 3.95 -2.30
C ALA A 97 1.45 3.63 -3.78
N PRO A 98 2.08 4.50 -4.57
CA PRO A 98 2.33 4.18 -5.98
C PRO A 98 3.19 2.93 -6.12
N ASP A 99 2.97 2.20 -7.21
CA ASP A 99 3.76 1.02 -7.52
C ASP A 99 4.46 1.27 -8.83
N ILE A 100 5.74 1.62 -8.73
CA ILE A 100 6.58 1.87 -9.90
C ILE A 100 7.75 0.89 -9.96
N THR A 101 7.78 -0.09 -9.04
CA THR A 101 8.84 -1.07 -9.06
C THR A 101 8.54 -2.12 -10.13
N PRO A 102 9.52 -2.49 -10.95
CA PRO A 102 9.32 -3.59 -11.88
C PRO A 102 9.04 -4.89 -11.14
N PRO A 103 8.25 -5.79 -11.73
CA PRO A 103 8.04 -7.09 -11.12
C PRO A 103 9.35 -7.82 -10.92
N GLU A 104 9.43 -8.59 -9.85
CA GLU A 104 10.60 -9.43 -9.62
C GLU A 104 10.64 -10.54 -10.67
N PRO A 105 11.84 -10.94 -11.12
CA PRO A 105 11.93 -12.04 -12.07
C PRO A 105 11.28 -13.30 -11.50
N PRO A 106 10.55 -14.06 -12.31
CA PRO A 106 9.93 -15.28 -11.84
C PRO A 106 10.99 -16.36 -11.58
N SER A 107 10.70 -17.24 -10.63
CA SER A 107 11.51 -18.45 -10.49
C SER A 107 11.13 -19.46 -11.56
N VAL A 108 12.05 -20.36 -11.89
CA VAL A 108 11.85 -21.35 -12.95
C VAL A 108 12.31 -22.71 -12.45
N VAL A 109 11.43 -23.68 -12.57
CA VAL A 109 11.74 -25.07 -12.22
C VAL A 109 11.29 -25.98 -13.37
N PHE A 110 12.17 -26.83 -13.84
CA PHE A 110 11.84 -27.82 -14.86
C PHE A 110 11.54 -29.15 -14.19
N ASN A 111 10.57 -29.88 -14.74
CA ASN A 111 10.39 -31.27 -14.31
C ASN A 111 11.49 -32.14 -14.89
N ALA A 112 11.56 -33.41 -14.48
CA ALA A 112 12.63 -34.31 -14.92
C ALA A 112 12.65 -34.54 -16.43
N ALA A 113 11.50 -34.44 -17.08
CA ALA A 113 11.42 -34.65 -18.53
C ALA A 113 11.67 -33.36 -19.34
N GLY A 114 11.77 -32.21 -18.66
CA GLY A 114 11.92 -30.94 -19.34
C GLY A 114 10.68 -30.46 -20.09
N SER A 115 9.55 -31.10 -19.85
CA SER A 115 8.31 -30.79 -20.57
C SER A 115 7.37 -29.85 -19.81
N ASN A 116 7.64 -29.65 -18.53
CA ASN A 116 6.83 -28.74 -17.72
C ASN A 116 7.74 -27.76 -17.00
N ILE A 117 7.34 -26.49 -17.04
CA ILE A 117 8.02 -25.42 -16.33
C ILE A 117 7.04 -24.86 -15.32
N SER A 118 7.49 -24.68 -14.10
CA SER A 118 6.70 -24.07 -13.05
C SER A 118 7.53 -23.10 -12.25
N GLY A 119 6.88 -22.31 -11.42
CA GLY A 119 7.58 -21.39 -10.56
C GLY A 119 6.64 -20.42 -9.88
N VAL A 120 7.24 -19.39 -9.32
CA VAL A 120 6.50 -18.33 -8.66
C VAL A 120 6.90 -16.99 -9.28
N SER A 121 5.94 -16.06 -9.27
CA SER A 121 6.14 -14.70 -9.73
C SER A 121 5.16 -13.81 -8.96
N GLU A 122 5.00 -12.57 -9.37
CA GLU A 122 3.95 -11.75 -8.81
C GLU A 122 2.59 -12.27 -9.28
N PRO A 123 1.55 -12.13 -8.44
CA PRO A 123 0.20 -12.52 -8.85
C PRO A 123 -0.22 -11.84 -10.14
N ASP A 124 -0.93 -12.59 -10.97
CA ASP A 124 -1.46 -12.13 -12.25
C ASP A 124 -0.40 -11.69 -13.28
N ALA A 125 0.88 -11.94 -12.99
CA ALA A 125 1.95 -11.60 -13.93
C ALA A 125 1.91 -12.50 -15.16
N ARG A 126 2.26 -11.93 -16.31
CA ARG A 126 2.39 -12.68 -17.56
C ARG A 126 3.82 -13.19 -17.68
N ILE A 127 3.98 -14.48 -17.80
CA ILE A 127 5.27 -15.12 -17.92
C ILE A 127 5.47 -15.53 -19.38
N LYS A 128 6.63 -15.19 -19.92
CA LYS A 128 7.05 -15.63 -21.26
C LYS A 128 8.24 -16.56 -21.09
N ILE A 129 8.15 -17.74 -21.69
CA ILE A 129 9.24 -18.69 -21.72
C ILE A 129 9.92 -18.55 -23.07
N VAL A 130 11.20 -18.23 -23.06
CA VAL A 130 11.96 -17.89 -24.25
C VAL A 130 13.11 -18.88 -24.42
N ASP A 131 13.31 -19.35 -25.63
CA ASP A 131 14.46 -20.13 -25.98
C ASP A 131 15.69 -19.20 -25.99
N SER A 132 16.67 -19.50 -25.14
CA SER A 132 17.83 -18.61 -24.99
C SER A 132 18.71 -18.56 -26.24
N ALA A 133 18.68 -19.59 -27.07
CA ALA A 133 19.51 -19.64 -28.27
C ALA A 133 18.89 -18.84 -29.43
N SER A 134 17.57 -18.91 -29.58
CA SER A 134 16.88 -18.28 -30.73
C SER A 134 16.14 -17.02 -30.36
N GLY A 135 15.85 -16.79 -29.08
CA GLY A 135 15.04 -15.67 -28.65
C GLY A 135 13.54 -15.86 -28.88
N ARG A 136 13.13 -17.06 -29.31
CA ARG A 136 11.72 -17.32 -29.62
C ARG A 136 10.94 -17.59 -28.34
N ILE A 137 9.70 -17.09 -28.32
CA ILE A 137 8.78 -17.42 -27.23
C ILE A 137 8.23 -18.82 -27.50
N ILE A 138 8.49 -19.74 -26.59
CA ILE A 138 8.06 -21.13 -26.73
C ILE A 138 6.83 -21.46 -25.88
N ALA A 139 6.50 -20.62 -24.90
CA ALA A 139 5.30 -20.78 -24.10
C ALA A 139 5.00 -19.50 -23.35
N THR A 140 3.75 -19.33 -22.95
CA THR A 140 3.32 -18.21 -22.10
C THR A 140 2.40 -18.75 -21.02
N ALA A 141 2.39 -18.07 -19.89
CA ALA A 141 1.52 -18.41 -18.78
C ALA A 141 1.14 -17.14 -18.03
N ILE A 142 0.08 -17.23 -17.24
CA ILE A 142 -0.31 -16.14 -16.34
C ILE A 142 -0.30 -16.72 -14.95
N ALA A 143 0.42 -16.07 -14.03
CA ALA A 143 0.46 -16.49 -12.64
C ALA A 143 -0.92 -16.32 -12.02
N ASP A 144 -1.28 -17.23 -11.14
CA ASP A 144 -2.56 -17.13 -10.44
C ASP A 144 -2.46 -16.10 -9.30
N LYS A 145 -3.49 -16.03 -8.50
CA LYS A 145 -3.53 -15.05 -7.42
C LYS A 145 -2.53 -15.32 -6.30
N ASP A 146 -2.03 -16.54 -6.23
CA ASP A 146 -0.99 -16.92 -5.28
C ASP A 146 0.40 -16.67 -5.84
N GLY A 147 0.50 -16.24 -7.09
CA GLY A 147 1.78 -16.02 -7.74
C GLY A 147 2.42 -17.29 -8.31
N THR A 148 1.69 -18.38 -8.38
CA THR A 148 2.24 -19.62 -8.95
C THR A 148 1.85 -19.75 -10.42
N TYR A 149 2.71 -20.37 -11.20
CA TYR A 149 2.43 -20.68 -12.60
C TYR A 149 2.98 -22.03 -12.99
N SER A 150 2.39 -22.63 -14.01
CA SER A 150 2.85 -23.88 -14.58
C SER A 150 2.47 -23.90 -16.04
N VAL A 151 3.39 -24.36 -16.89
CA VAL A 151 3.14 -24.43 -18.33
C VAL A 151 3.83 -25.64 -18.91
N THR A 152 3.16 -26.29 -19.86
CA THR A 152 3.71 -27.44 -20.56
C THR A 152 4.36 -26.96 -21.86
N ILE A 153 5.56 -27.44 -22.12
CA ILE A 153 6.31 -27.14 -23.34
C ILE A 153 6.32 -28.41 -24.18
N LYS A 154 5.95 -28.24 -25.45
CA LYS A 154 6.06 -29.37 -26.38
C LYS A 154 7.49 -29.47 -26.86
N PRO A 155 8.10 -30.65 -26.81
CA PRO A 155 9.42 -30.84 -27.40
C PRO A 155 9.38 -30.54 -28.89
N ALA A 156 10.46 -30.01 -29.40
CA ALA A 156 10.59 -29.73 -30.82
C ALA A 156 10.61 -31.02 -31.63
#